data_3a78b5746161d5e84dc70dca35a5a711
#
_entry.id   3a78b5746161d5e84dc70dca35a5a711
#
_cell.length_a   1.000
_cell.length_b   1.000
_cell.length_c   1.000
_cell.angle_alpha   90.00
_cell.angle_beta   90.00
_cell.angle_gamma   90.00
#
_symmetry.space_group_name_H-M   'P 1'
#
loop_
_entity.id
_entity.type
_entity.pdbx_description
1 polymer ?
#
loop_
_entity_poly.entity_id
_entity_poly.type
_entity_poly.pdbx_seq_one_letter_code
_entity_poly.pdbx_strand_id
1 'polypeptide(L)'
;MRIISYREELKQQIIDLILHIQNEEAKINLPLQQQPDLLDIRDFYISRGGEFLVAIENGVVIGTIAFMNYGDHNAVLKKFFVQAEYRSQGIGLALYKKLLGVLVEQGYKKILLDTPAVTVKSHHFYEKAGFKMISKQELPFHYEYPDRDSLLYLLVL
;
A
#
# COMPACT_ATOMS: atom_id res chain seq x y z
N MET A 1 -9.27 17.96 -2.07
CA MET A 1 -8.76 16.66 -1.61
C MET A 1 -7.75 16.87 -0.50
N ARG A 2 -7.81 16.04 0.54
CA ARG A 2 -6.82 16.05 1.64
C ARG A 2 -6.23 14.66 1.81
N ILE A 3 -4.96 14.60 2.18
CA ILE A 3 -4.30 13.35 2.56
C ILE A 3 -3.96 13.46 4.04
N ILE A 4 -4.51 12.54 4.83
CA ILE A 4 -4.36 12.53 6.29
C ILE A 4 -3.91 11.16 6.77
N SER A 5 -3.37 11.12 7.99
CA SER A 5 -3.11 9.86 8.67
C SER A 5 -4.41 9.19 9.08
N TYR A 6 -4.41 7.88 9.18
CA TYR A 6 -5.57 7.07 9.53
C TYR A 6 -6.32 7.60 10.75
N ARG A 7 -7.64 7.56 10.67
CA ARG A 7 -8.56 7.81 11.79
C ARG A 7 -9.56 6.66 11.89
N GLU A 8 -9.87 6.27 13.09
CA GLU A 8 -10.74 5.12 13.37
C GLU A 8 -12.12 5.25 12.73
N GLU A 9 -12.69 6.46 12.68
CA GLU A 9 -14.00 6.69 12.07
C GLU A 9 -14.02 6.43 10.56
N LEU A 10 -12.86 6.34 9.92
CA LEU A 10 -12.74 6.05 8.48
C LEU A 10 -12.62 4.56 8.16
N LYS A 11 -12.50 3.72 9.18
CA LYS A 11 -12.17 2.30 9.00
C LYS A 11 -13.13 1.58 8.05
N GLN A 12 -14.42 1.76 8.21
CA GLN A 12 -15.40 1.06 7.36
C GLN A 12 -15.31 1.50 5.91
N GLN A 13 -15.14 2.80 5.66
CA GLN A 13 -14.95 3.30 4.29
C GLN A 13 -13.67 2.73 3.65
N ILE A 14 -12.60 2.64 4.43
CA ILE A 14 -11.33 2.08 3.96
C ILE A 14 -11.50 0.62 3.58
N ILE A 15 -12.13 -0.17 4.46
CA ILE A 15 -12.38 -1.60 4.21
C ILE A 15 -13.21 -1.79 2.95
N ASP A 16 -14.31 -1.03 2.83
CA ASP A 16 -15.20 -1.14 1.68
C ASP A 16 -14.48 -0.81 0.37
N LEU A 17 -13.67 0.25 0.35
CA LEU A 17 -12.91 0.63 -0.83
C LEU A 17 -11.91 -0.47 -1.23
N ILE A 18 -11.13 -0.94 -0.27
CA ILE A 18 -10.07 -1.92 -0.55
C ILE A 18 -10.67 -3.26 -1.01
N LEU A 19 -11.69 -3.76 -0.30
CA LEU A 19 -12.32 -5.02 -0.69
C LEU A 19 -12.97 -4.94 -2.06
N HIS A 20 -13.59 -3.81 -2.39
CA HIS A 20 -14.17 -3.59 -3.71
C HIS A 20 -13.10 -3.67 -4.81
N ILE A 21 -11.99 -2.97 -4.64
CA ILE A 21 -10.92 -2.97 -5.64
C ILE A 21 -10.29 -4.36 -5.77
N GLN A 22 -9.99 -5.01 -4.65
CA GLN A 22 -9.36 -6.33 -4.67
C GLN A 22 -10.25 -7.41 -5.27
N ASN A 23 -11.53 -7.43 -4.93
CA ASN A 23 -12.41 -8.56 -5.21
C ASN A 23 -13.33 -8.32 -6.40
N GLU A 24 -13.83 -7.10 -6.59
CA GLU A 24 -14.73 -6.79 -7.70
C GLU A 24 -13.99 -6.33 -8.95
N GLU A 25 -12.93 -5.51 -8.79
CA GLU A 25 -12.15 -5.02 -9.93
C GLU A 25 -11.03 -5.97 -10.33
N ALA A 26 -10.14 -6.31 -9.38
CA ALA A 26 -8.96 -7.13 -9.65
C ALA A 26 -9.24 -8.64 -9.59
N LYS A 27 -10.38 -9.05 -9.04
CA LYS A 27 -10.81 -10.45 -8.97
C LYS A 27 -9.81 -11.38 -8.26
N ILE A 28 -9.10 -10.87 -7.24
CA ILE A 28 -8.09 -11.67 -6.55
C ILE A 28 -8.66 -12.54 -5.43
N ASN A 29 -9.97 -12.40 -5.14
CA ASN A 29 -10.67 -13.22 -4.15
C ASN A 29 -9.98 -13.22 -2.77
N LEU A 30 -9.87 -12.04 -2.18
CA LEU A 30 -9.21 -11.85 -0.90
C LEU A 30 -10.20 -11.28 0.13
N PRO A 31 -10.90 -12.16 0.88
CA PRO A 31 -11.91 -11.71 1.85
C PRO A 31 -11.28 -11.04 3.07
N LEU A 32 -12.08 -10.27 3.78
CA LEU A 32 -11.64 -9.52 4.96
C LEU A 32 -11.00 -10.42 6.03
N GLN A 33 -11.52 -11.65 6.20
CA GLN A 33 -11.02 -12.59 7.18
C GLN A 33 -9.55 -12.97 6.97
N GLN A 34 -9.06 -12.84 5.73
CA GLN A 34 -7.66 -13.09 5.39
C GLN A 34 -6.80 -11.85 5.47
N GLN A 35 -7.36 -10.73 5.94
CA GLN A 35 -6.67 -9.45 6.05
C GLN A 35 -6.85 -8.88 7.48
N PRO A 36 -6.28 -9.54 8.50
CA PRO A 36 -6.44 -9.07 9.89
C PRO A 36 -5.92 -7.65 10.12
N ASP A 37 -4.99 -7.18 9.28
CA ASP A 37 -4.47 -5.82 9.36
C ASP A 37 -5.57 -4.77 9.10
N LEU A 38 -6.57 -5.08 8.27
CA LEU A 38 -7.68 -4.17 8.03
C LEU A 38 -8.66 -4.12 9.20
N LEU A 39 -8.67 -5.13 10.05
CA LEU A 39 -9.53 -5.16 11.23
C LEU A 39 -8.96 -4.32 12.37
N ASP A 40 -7.65 -4.08 12.38
CA ASP A 40 -6.99 -3.26 13.39
C ASP A 40 -5.83 -2.48 12.75
N ILE A 41 -6.20 -1.47 11.96
CA ILE A 41 -5.25 -0.68 11.17
C ILE A 41 -4.24 0.04 12.08
N ARG A 42 -4.69 0.60 13.18
CA ARG A 42 -3.80 1.32 14.09
C ARG A 42 -2.73 0.41 14.66
N ASP A 43 -3.11 -0.79 15.11
CA ASP A 43 -2.14 -1.72 15.69
C ASP A 43 -1.15 -2.24 14.66
N PHE A 44 -1.63 -2.66 13.49
CA PHE A 44 -0.76 -3.27 12.48
C PHE A 44 0.18 -2.29 11.80
N TYR A 45 -0.22 -1.02 11.70
CA TYR A 45 0.58 -0.02 10.99
C TYR A 45 1.19 1.01 11.94
N ILE A 46 0.38 1.85 12.55
CA ILE A 46 0.86 3.03 13.28
C ILE A 46 1.58 2.65 14.57
N SER A 47 1.00 1.75 15.37
CA SER A 47 1.59 1.34 16.65
C SER A 47 2.91 0.61 16.51
N ARG A 48 3.19 0.05 15.33
CA ARG A 48 4.43 -0.67 15.04
C ARG A 48 5.47 0.18 14.30
N GLY A 49 5.22 1.49 14.20
CA GLY A 49 6.16 2.42 13.56
C GLY A 49 5.92 2.67 12.09
N GLY A 50 4.87 2.08 11.51
CA GLY A 50 4.47 2.33 10.14
C GLY A 50 3.53 3.52 10.01
N GLU A 51 2.90 3.65 8.84
CA GLU A 51 1.94 4.72 8.57
C GLU A 51 0.83 4.20 7.66
N PHE A 52 -0.33 4.79 7.77
CA PHE A 52 -1.47 4.51 6.91
C PHE A 52 -2.10 5.85 6.52
N LEU A 53 -1.94 6.24 5.25
CA LEU A 53 -2.44 7.51 4.74
C LEU A 53 -3.74 7.32 3.96
N VAL A 54 -4.63 8.29 4.09
CA VAL A 54 -5.95 8.25 3.48
C VAL A 54 -6.19 9.55 2.71
N ALA A 55 -6.58 9.42 1.44
CA ALA A 55 -7.02 10.55 0.63
C ALA A 55 -8.52 10.70 0.77
N ILE A 56 -8.98 11.92 1.08
CA ILE A 56 -10.39 12.23 1.34
C ILE A 56 -10.84 13.37 0.43
N GLU A 57 -11.99 13.20 -0.20
CA GLU A 57 -12.67 14.23 -0.96
C GLU A 57 -14.11 14.35 -0.47
N ASN A 58 -14.51 15.54 0.03
CA ASN A 58 -15.87 15.77 0.54
C ASN A 58 -16.32 14.73 1.57
N GLY A 59 -15.42 14.35 2.50
CA GLY A 59 -15.73 13.38 3.56
C GLY A 59 -15.70 11.93 3.12
N VAL A 60 -15.40 11.65 1.86
CA VAL A 60 -15.36 10.29 1.31
C VAL A 60 -13.93 9.84 1.10
N VAL A 61 -13.61 8.62 1.54
CA VAL A 61 -12.30 8.00 1.30
C VAL A 61 -12.21 7.61 -0.17
N ILE A 62 -11.23 8.18 -0.87
CA ILE A 62 -11.02 7.93 -2.30
C ILE A 62 -9.71 7.22 -2.61
N GLY A 63 -8.83 7.09 -1.63
CA GLY A 63 -7.58 6.36 -1.82
C GLY A 63 -6.87 6.10 -0.52
N THR A 64 -5.97 5.13 -0.56
CA THR A 64 -5.15 4.73 0.59
C THR A 64 -3.74 4.40 0.14
N ILE A 65 -2.78 4.52 1.05
CA ILE A 65 -1.44 3.96 0.92
C ILE A 65 -0.86 3.78 2.31
N ALA A 66 -0.08 2.72 2.50
CA ALA A 66 0.46 2.42 3.82
C ALA A 66 1.85 1.80 3.71
N PHE A 67 2.59 1.82 4.81
CA PHE A 67 3.77 0.96 4.93
C PHE A 67 3.81 0.33 6.31
N MET A 68 4.38 -0.87 6.36
CA MET A 68 4.71 -1.55 7.61
C MET A 68 6.19 -1.42 7.87
N ASN A 69 6.55 -1.21 9.14
CA ASN A 69 7.94 -1.21 9.57
C ASN A 69 8.39 -2.67 9.75
N TYR A 70 9.41 -3.08 8.99
CA TYR A 70 9.98 -4.43 9.07
C TYR A 70 11.33 -4.47 9.80
N GLY A 71 11.71 -3.36 10.47
CA GLY A 71 12.97 -3.28 11.20
C GLY A 71 14.16 -3.01 10.28
N ASP A 72 15.30 -2.65 10.88
CA ASP A 72 16.56 -2.39 10.16
C ASP A 72 16.42 -1.38 9.02
N HIS A 73 15.56 -0.38 9.19
CA HIS A 73 15.27 0.65 8.18
C HIS A 73 14.63 0.09 6.92
N ASN A 74 13.90 -1.01 7.04
CA ASN A 74 13.15 -1.64 5.95
C ASN A 74 11.66 -1.37 6.09
N ALA A 75 11.01 -1.02 4.99
CA ALA A 75 9.56 -0.82 4.94
C ALA A 75 8.95 -1.74 3.89
N VAL A 76 7.71 -2.15 4.14
CA VAL A 76 6.90 -2.85 3.14
C VAL A 76 5.70 -1.97 2.81
N LEU A 77 5.58 -1.61 1.54
CA LEU A 77 4.46 -0.82 1.04
C LEU A 77 3.21 -1.70 0.93
N LYS A 78 2.11 -1.21 1.45
CA LYS A 78 0.84 -1.94 1.56
C LYS A 78 -0.34 -1.06 1.16
N LYS A 79 -1.43 -1.71 0.76
CA LYS A 79 -2.75 -1.06 0.67
C LYS A 79 -2.76 0.22 -0.17
N PHE A 80 -2.12 0.17 -1.33
CA PHE A 80 -2.07 1.28 -2.27
C PHE A 80 -3.23 1.15 -3.25
N PHE A 81 -4.29 1.94 -3.03
CA PHE A 81 -5.53 1.86 -3.79
C PHE A 81 -6.09 3.26 -4.05
N VAL A 82 -6.69 3.46 -5.22
CA VAL A 82 -7.41 4.68 -5.59
C VAL A 82 -8.75 4.27 -6.19
N GLN A 83 -9.83 4.92 -5.74
CA GLN A 83 -11.16 4.69 -6.26
C GLN A 83 -11.20 4.94 -7.77
N ALA A 84 -11.88 4.07 -8.51
CA ALA A 84 -11.85 4.06 -9.98
C ALA A 84 -12.15 5.43 -10.59
N GLU A 85 -13.17 6.13 -10.08
CA GLU A 85 -13.61 7.43 -10.60
C GLU A 85 -12.55 8.52 -10.43
N TYR A 86 -11.58 8.32 -9.56
CA TYR A 86 -10.54 9.30 -9.25
C TYR A 86 -9.17 8.92 -9.84
N ARG A 87 -9.09 7.83 -10.59
CA ARG A 87 -7.85 7.42 -11.22
C ARG A 87 -7.47 8.35 -12.36
N SER A 88 -6.17 8.41 -12.67
CA SER A 88 -5.59 9.28 -13.70
C SER A 88 -5.73 10.78 -13.39
N GLN A 89 -5.94 11.12 -12.12
CA GLN A 89 -6.04 12.51 -11.65
C GLN A 89 -4.87 12.89 -10.73
N GLY A 90 -3.84 12.05 -10.64
CA GLY A 90 -2.65 12.31 -9.83
C GLY A 90 -2.78 11.96 -8.35
N ILE A 91 -3.89 11.37 -7.91
CA ILE A 91 -4.10 11.05 -6.50
C ILE A 91 -3.15 9.97 -6.02
N GLY A 92 -2.95 8.91 -6.82
CA GLY A 92 -2.00 7.86 -6.49
C GLY A 92 -0.59 8.40 -6.32
N LEU A 93 -0.16 9.26 -7.24
CA LEU A 93 1.16 9.89 -7.14
C LEU A 93 1.28 10.79 -5.92
N ALA A 94 0.22 11.55 -5.58
CA ALA A 94 0.22 12.40 -4.40
C ALA A 94 0.32 11.58 -3.10
N LEU A 95 -0.42 10.47 -3.01
CA LEU A 95 -0.34 9.54 -1.89
C LEU A 95 1.08 8.96 -1.76
N TYR A 96 1.63 8.48 -2.87
CA TYR A 96 2.96 7.88 -2.89
C TYR A 96 4.03 8.89 -2.47
N LYS A 97 4.00 10.10 -3.01
CA LYS A 97 4.98 11.14 -2.67
C LYS A 97 4.93 11.50 -1.19
N LYS A 98 3.73 11.58 -0.62
CA LYS A 98 3.58 11.88 0.80
C LYS A 98 4.15 10.76 1.67
N LEU A 99 3.85 9.51 1.32
CA LEU A 99 4.39 8.35 2.04
C LEU A 99 5.91 8.29 1.92
N LEU A 100 6.45 8.53 0.72
CA LEU A 100 7.89 8.53 0.48
C LEU A 100 8.58 9.59 1.33
N GLY A 101 7.97 10.77 1.45
CA GLY A 101 8.48 11.84 2.32
C GLY A 101 8.59 11.39 3.78
N VAL A 102 7.58 10.70 4.29
CA VAL A 102 7.61 10.14 5.65
C VAL A 102 8.74 9.12 5.79
N LEU A 103 8.86 8.22 4.82
CA LEU A 103 9.89 7.18 4.84
C LEU A 103 11.31 7.77 4.84
N VAL A 104 11.56 8.73 3.97
CA VAL A 104 12.87 9.40 3.88
C VAL A 104 13.18 10.15 5.18
N GLU A 105 12.21 10.89 5.71
CA GLU A 105 12.38 11.65 6.96
C GLU A 105 12.70 10.73 8.13
N GLN A 106 12.10 9.54 8.17
CA GLN A 106 12.33 8.58 9.25
C GLN A 106 13.56 7.69 9.02
N GLY A 107 14.30 7.89 7.93
CA GLY A 107 15.57 7.21 7.70
C GLY A 107 15.43 5.80 7.13
N TYR A 108 14.30 5.45 6.53
CA TYR A 108 14.16 4.16 5.86
C TYR A 108 15.10 4.07 4.66
N LYS A 109 15.61 2.86 4.40
CA LYS A 109 16.60 2.63 3.32
C LYS A 109 16.07 1.75 2.20
N LYS A 110 15.10 0.89 2.48
CA LYS A 110 14.55 -0.03 1.48
C LYS A 110 13.03 -0.08 1.61
N ILE A 111 12.37 -0.12 0.47
CA ILE A 111 10.92 -0.32 0.37
C ILE A 111 10.67 -1.55 -0.50
N LEU A 112 10.04 -2.56 0.08
CA LEU A 112 9.64 -3.78 -0.61
C LEU A 112 8.13 -3.76 -0.82
N LEU A 113 7.66 -4.38 -1.89
CA LEU A 113 6.23 -4.65 -2.08
C LEU A 113 6.04 -5.94 -2.87
N ASP A 114 4.86 -6.55 -2.68
CA ASP A 114 4.36 -7.58 -3.55
C ASP A 114 3.08 -7.07 -4.22
N THR A 115 2.89 -7.42 -5.48
CA THR A 115 1.73 -6.98 -6.26
C THR A 115 1.26 -8.11 -7.18
N PRO A 116 -0.06 -8.30 -7.36
CA PRO A 116 -0.54 -9.35 -8.26
C PRO A 116 -0.04 -9.14 -9.70
N ALA A 117 0.36 -10.23 -10.36
CA ALA A 117 0.86 -10.17 -11.72
C ALA A 117 -0.16 -9.60 -12.71
N VAL A 118 -1.46 -9.72 -12.41
CA VAL A 118 -2.54 -9.22 -13.28
C VAL A 118 -2.70 -7.70 -13.26
N THR A 119 -2.14 -6.99 -12.25
CA THR A 119 -2.29 -5.55 -12.10
C THR A 119 -1.21 -4.77 -12.85
N VAL A 120 -1.22 -4.85 -14.17
CA VAL A 120 -0.17 -4.31 -15.05
C VAL A 120 0.05 -2.81 -14.88
N LYS A 121 -1.02 -2.03 -14.66
CA LYS A 121 -0.89 -0.57 -14.46
C LYS A 121 -0.10 -0.24 -13.19
N SER A 122 -0.25 -1.05 -12.14
CA SER A 122 0.52 -0.90 -10.92
C SER A 122 2.01 -1.14 -11.16
N HIS A 123 2.34 -2.15 -11.98
CA HIS A 123 3.73 -2.44 -12.34
C HIS A 123 4.40 -1.25 -13.02
N HIS A 124 3.71 -0.63 -13.97
CA HIS A 124 4.23 0.57 -14.66
C HIS A 124 4.48 1.72 -13.69
N PHE A 125 3.57 1.91 -12.73
CA PHE A 125 3.73 2.93 -11.69
C PHE A 125 5.00 2.67 -10.88
N TYR A 126 5.19 1.45 -10.39
CA TYR A 126 6.34 1.11 -9.55
C TYR A 126 7.65 1.21 -10.33
N GLU A 127 7.69 0.73 -11.56
CA GLU A 127 8.89 0.83 -12.41
C GLU A 127 9.25 2.28 -12.69
N LYS A 128 8.26 3.12 -12.97
CA LYS A 128 8.48 4.55 -13.18
C LYS A 128 8.96 5.26 -11.91
N ALA A 129 8.54 4.79 -10.75
CA ALA A 129 8.99 5.31 -9.46
C ALA A 129 10.40 4.85 -9.08
N GLY A 130 11.01 3.97 -9.87
CA GLY A 130 12.38 3.49 -9.64
C GLY A 130 12.47 2.12 -8.96
N PHE A 131 11.34 1.47 -8.69
CA PHE A 131 11.35 0.12 -8.16
C PHE A 131 11.85 -0.86 -9.23
N LYS A 132 12.58 -1.88 -8.78
CA LYS A 132 13.06 -2.96 -9.65
C LYS A 132 12.43 -4.26 -9.23
N MET A 133 11.99 -5.05 -10.21
CA MET A 133 11.49 -6.40 -9.97
C MET A 133 12.62 -7.28 -9.46
N ILE A 134 12.35 -8.04 -8.40
CA ILE A 134 13.28 -9.01 -7.84
C ILE A 134 12.64 -10.39 -7.79
N SER A 135 13.49 -11.42 -7.71
CA SER A 135 13.03 -12.78 -7.48
C SER A 135 12.85 -13.03 -5.97
N LYS A 136 12.16 -14.11 -5.65
CA LYS A 136 11.95 -14.53 -4.26
C LYS A 136 13.28 -14.78 -3.54
N GLN A 137 14.27 -15.31 -4.27
CA GLN A 137 15.61 -15.58 -3.74
C GLN A 137 16.39 -14.30 -3.42
N GLU A 138 15.99 -13.17 -4.01
CA GLU A 138 16.64 -11.88 -3.83
C GLU A 138 16.03 -11.03 -2.71
N LEU A 139 15.06 -11.56 -1.96
CA LEU A 139 14.44 -10.82 -0.85
C LEU A 139 15.51 -10.34 0.13
N PRO A 140 15.56 -9.03 0.45
CA PRO A 140 16.59 -8.49 1.34
C PRO A 140 16.37 -8.80 2.81
N PHE A 141 15.18 -9.27 3.18
CA PHE A 141 14.81 -9.68 4.54
C PHE A 141 13.67 -10.68 4.46
N HIS A 142 13.40 -11.34 5.59
CA HIS A 142 12.31 -12.31 5.66
C HIS A 142 10.95 -11.60 5.44
N TYR A 143 10.22 -12.04 4.43
CA TYR A 143 8.91 -11.50 4.09
C TYR A 143 7.98 -12.61 3.63
N GLU A 144 6.91 -12.82 4.38
CA GLU A 144 5.86 -13.77 4.01
C GLU A 144 4.73 -13.01 3.31
N TYR A 145 4.28 -13.52 2.17
CA TYR A 145 3.22 -12.95 1.38
C TYR A 145 2.39 -14.05 0.74
N PRO A 146 1.10 -13.78 0.42
CA PRO A 146 0.31 -14.79 -0.31
C PRO A 146 0.88 -14.94 -1.71
N ASP A 147 1.48 -16.09 -1.98
CA ASP A 147 2.06 -16.40 -3.29
C ASP A 147 0.94 -16.77 -4.26
N ARG A 148 0.33 -15.74 -4.87
CA ARG A 148 -0.77 -15.85 -5.83
C ARG A 148 -0.35 -15.23 -7.16
N ASP A 149 0.72 -15.75 -7.76
CA ASP A 149 1.35 -15.16 -8.93
C ASP A 149 1.69 -13.69 -8.67
N SER A 150 2.26 -13.42 -7.49
CA SER A 150 2.67 -12.07 -7.12
C SER A 150 4.07 -11.78 -7.63
N LEU A 151 4.29 -10.53 -8.02
CA LEU A 151 5.60 -9.99 -8.37
C LEU A 151 6.15 -9.21 -7.18
N LEU A 152 7.46 -9.27 -6.99
CA LEU A 152 8.16 -8.53 -5.95
C LEU A 152 8.92 -7.36 -6.55
N TYR A 153 8.81 -6.20 -5.92
CA TYR A 153 9.52 -4.99 -6.33
C TYR A 153 10.26 -4.39 -5.14
N LEU A 154 11.45 -3.88 -5.38
CA LEU A 154 12.31 -3.29 -4.36
C LEU A 154 12.80 -1.92 -4.81
N LEU A 155 12.73 -0.93 -3.91
CA LEU A 155 13.33 0.37 -4.08
C LEU A 155 14.38 0.57 -2.98
N VAL A 156 15.59 0.94 -3.38
CA VAL A 156 16.66 1.32 -2.46
C VAL A 156 16.70 2.86 -2.43
N LEU A 157 16.50 3.42 -1.26
CA LEU A 157 16.47 4.86 -1.05
C LEU A 157 17.87 5.45 -0.86
#